data_7c30e51a59fac9e55de026eff7c33a55
#
_entry.id   7c30e51a59fac9e55de026eff7c33a55
#
_cell.length_a   1.000
_cell.length_b   1.000
_cell.length_c   1.000
_cell.angle_alpha   90.00
_cell.angle_beta   90.00
_cell.angle_gamma   90.00
#
_symmetry.space_group_name_H-M   'P 1'
#
loop_
_entity.id
_entity.type
_entity.pdbx_description
1 polymer ?
#
loop_
_entity_poly.entity_id
_entity_poly.type
_entity_poly.pdbx_seq_one_letter_code
_entity_poly.pdbx_strand_id
1 'polypeptide(L)'
;EENRPVKIMVNSASMAPYFKAGKDYVIVSPPPTDILGKISRGDIILFNIGDDIHLHRIIHYFGTLLEIRGDGMYGKKNISKITGSDIIGIVTEGTYRGGKPFRTDTFSWKFSAWFWVHSYFVRHQFVRVKRLIKKVFCRKSL
;
A
#
# COMPACT_ATOMS: atom_id res chain seq x y z
N GLU A 1 -17.25 21.10 6.46
CA GLU A 1 -16.86 19.85 5.75
C GLU A 1 -16.63 18.78 6.80
N GLU A 2 -17.41 17.70 6.69
CA GLU A 2 -17.46 16.67 7.73
C GLU A 2 -16.16 15.85 7.75
N ASN A 3 -15.43 15.96 8.84
CA ASN A 3 -14.20 15.22 9.14
C ASN A 3 -14.54 13.77 9.53
N ARG A 4 -15.22 13.03 8.62
CA ARG A 4 -15.71 11.65 8.87
C ARG A 4 -14.90 10.62 8.10
N PRO A 5 -14.69 9.42 8.67
CA PRO A 5 -14.13 8.30 7.94
C PRO A 5 -14.98 7.92 6.73
N VAL A 6 -14.33 7.54 5.63
CA VAL A 6 -14.98 7.17 4.37
C VAL A 6 -14.61 5.74 4.00
N LYS A 7 -15.61 4.95 3.61
CA LYS A 7 -15.41 3.60 3.09
C LYS A 7 -15.09 3.66 1.59
N ILE A 8 -13.97 3.04 1.20
CA ILE A 8 -13.51 2.99 -0.19
C ILE A 8 -13.31 1.55 -0.61
N MET A 9 -13.91 1.15 -1.73
CA MET A 9 -13.67 -0.15 -2.36
C MET A 9 -12.32 -0.12 -3.09
N VAL A 10 -11.51 -1.15 -2.89
CA VAL A 10 -10.25 -1.31 -3.60
C VAL A 10 -10.54 -1.80 -5.02
N ASN A 11 -10.24 -0.97 -6.03
CA ASN A 11 -10.55 -1.26 -7.43
C ASN A 11 -9.33 -1.56 -8.29
N SER A 12 -8.12 -1.44 -7.74
CA SER A 12 -6.87 -1.60 -8.46
C SER A 12 -6.04 -2.75 -7.90
N ALA A 13 -5.25 -3.38 -8.76
CA ALA A 13 -4.31 -4.43 -8.39
C ALA A 13 -3.00 -3.91 -7.80
N SER A 14 -2.81 -2.59 -7.67
CA SER A 14 -1.56 -2.00 -7.17
C SER A 14 -1.23 -2.42 -5.73
N MET A 15 -2.23 -2.79 -4.94
CA MET A 15 -2.09 -3.29 -3.57
C MET A 15 -2.22 -4.82 -3.45
N ALA A 16 -2.24 -5.54 -4.58
CA ALA A 16 -2.23 -7.00 -4.57
C ALA A 16 -0.87 -7.55 -4.09
N PRO A 17 -0.82 -8.70 -3.43
CA PRO A 17 -1.93 -9.57 -3.07
C PRO A 17 -2.61 -9.20 -1.75
N TYR A 18 -2.20 -8.10 -1.12
CA TYR A 18 -2.71 -7.67 0.19
C TYR A 18 -4.20 -7.35 0.12
N PHE A 19 -4.61 -6.50 -0.82
CA PHE A 19 -6.01 -6.22 -1.11
C PHE A 19 -6.44 -6.83 -2.44
N LYS A 20 -7.60 -7.47 -2.44
CA LYS A 20 -8.22 -8.03 -3.64
C LYS A 20 -9.17 -7.03 -4.25
N ALA A 21 -8.85 -6.55 -5.46
CA ALA A 21 -9.68 -5.60 -6.18
C ALA A 21 -11.13 -6.13 -6.36
N GLY A 22 -12.11 -5.26 -6.12
CA GLY A 22 -13.52 -5.57 -6.21
C GLY A 22 -14.10 -6.41 -5.05
N LYS A 23 -13.28 -6.80 -4.06
CA LYS A 23 -13.73 -7.57 -2.88
C LYS A 23 -13.38 -6.90 -1.57
N ASP A 24 -12.18 -6.36 -1.46
CA ASP A 24 -11.72 -5.72 -0.24
C ASP A 24 -12.04 -4.22 -0.24
N TYR A 25 -12.28 -3.69 0.95
CA TYR A 25 -12.51 -2.28 1.18
C TYR A 25 -11.64 -1.77 2.33
N VAL A 26 -11.44 -0.48 2.35
CA VAL A 26 -10.74 0.23 3.43
C VAL A 26 -11.60 1.36 3.97
N ILE A 27 -11.48 1.63 5.26
CA ILE A 27 -11.99 2.84 5.89
C ILE A 27 -10.82 3.81 6.01
N VAL A 28 -10.97 4.96 5.39
CA VAL A 28 -9.98 6.03 5.39
C VAL A 28 -10.46 7.14 6.32
N SER A 29 -9.67 7.41 7.34
CA SER A 29 -9.91 8.52 8.25
C SER A 29 -9.17 9.77 7.76
N PRO A 30 -9.75 10.96 7.98
CA PRO A 30 -9.09 12.21 7.63
C PRO A 30 -7.71 12.34 8.30
N PRO A 31 -6.73 12.98 7.64
CA PRO A 31 -5.42 13.16 8.23
C PRO A 31 -5.49 14.10 9.44
N PRO A 32 -4.83 13.76 10.56
CA PRO A 32 -4.71 14.69 11.68
C PRO A 32 -3.88 15.92 11.28
N THR A 33 -4.02 17.01 12.03
CA THR A 33 -3.29 18.27 11.77
C THR A 33 -1.76 18.07 11.78
N ASP A 34 -1.27 17.21 12.70
CA ASP A 34 0.14 16.79 12.75
C ASP A 34 0.28 15.40 12.14
N ILE A 35 0.07 15.32 10.82
CA ILE A 35 0.10 14.04 10.10
C ILE A 35 1.46 13.35 10.19
N LEU A 36 2.56 14.10 10.07
CA LEU A 36 3.91 13.54 10.05
C LEU A 36 4.32 12.92 11.39
N GLY A 37 3.77 13.41 12.49
CA GLY A 37 3.95 12.81 13.82
C GLY A 37 3.07 11.59 14.10
N LYS A 38 2.09 11.31 13.25
CA LYS A 38 1.07 10.25 13.44
C LYS A 38 1.20 9.07 12.49
N ILE A 39 1.94 9.23 11.41
CA ILE A 39 2.17 8.16 10.41
C ILE A 39 3.46 7.41 10.70
N SER A 40 3.49 6.16 10.28
CA SER A 40 4.62 5.26 10.43
C SER A 40 4.90 4.50 9.14
N ARG A 41 6.11 4.03 9.00
CA ARG A 41 6.49 3.09 7.95
C ARG A 41 5.60 1.83 8.03
N GLY A 42 5.00 1.46 6.91
CA GLY A 42 4.04 0.36 6.83
C GLY A 42 2.58 0.79 6.81
N ASP A 43 2.27 2.03 7.19
CA ASP A 43 0.90 2.56 7.09
C ASP A 43 0.46 2.67 5.63
N ILE A 44 -0.83 2.50 5.42
CA ILE A 44 -1.46 2.65 4.10
C ILE A 44 -2.21 3.98 4.08
N ILE A 45 -1.93 4.77 3.07
CA ILE A 45 -2.48 6.11 2.92
C ILE A 45 -3.18 6.29 1.58
N LEU A 46 -4.19 7.15 1.59
CA LEU A 46 -4.82 7.72 0.41
C LEU A 46 -4.19 9.08 0.14
N PHE A 47 -3.72 9.31 -1.08
CA PHE A 47 -2.97 10.53 -1.41
C PHE A 47 -3.17 10.92 -2.87
N ASN A 48 -2.84 12.20 -3.20
CA ASN A 48 -2.87 12.75 -4.55
C ASN A 48 -1.49 12.73 -5.20
N ILE A 49 -1.45 12.42 -6.50
CA ILE A 49 -0.37 12.80 -7.41
C ILE A 49 -1.02 13.50 -8.60
N GLY A 50 -0.85 14.81 -8.70
CA GLY A 50 -1.61 15.60 -9.67
C GLY A 50 -3.11 15.51 -9.40
N ASP A 51 -3.87 15.09 -10.40
CA ASP A 51 -5.33 14.90 -10.30
C ASP A 51 -5.74 13.46 -9.93
N ASP A 52 -4.77 12.55 -9.81
CA ASP A 52 -5.03 11.14 -9.53
C ASP A 52 -4.94 10.83 -8.04
N ILE A 53 -5.86 10.01 -7.56
CA ILE A 53 -5.93 9.53 -6.18
C ILE A 53 -5.41 8.10 -6.13
N HIS A 54 -4.47 7.85 -5.22
CA HIS A 54 -3.84 6.55 -5.05
C HIS A 54 -3.94 6.06 -3.61
N LEU A 55 -3.96 4.72 -3.47
CA LEU A 55 -3.90 4.01 -2.18
C LEU A 55 -2.62 3.17 -2.18
N HIS A 56 -1.59 3.57 -1.42
CA HIS A 56 -0.33 2.85 -1.33
C HIS A 56 0.22 2.82 0.09
N ARG A 57 1.30 2.06 0.28
CA ARG A 57 1.96 1.88 1.57
C ARG A 57 3.19 2.77 1.69
N ILE A 58 3.39 3.35 2.87
CA ILE A 58 4.61 4.08 3.23
C ILE A 58 5.76 3.07 3.41
N ILE A 59 6.82 3.23 2.65
CA ILE A 59 8.01 2.35 2.71
C ILE A 59 9.23 3.02 3.34
N HIS A 60 9.37 4.32 3.17
CA HIS A 60 10.42 5.12 3.81
C HIS A 60 9.89 6.49 4.21
N TYR A 61 10.55 7.07 5.20
CA TYR A 61 10.21 8.36 5.78
C TYR A 61 11.49 9.16 6.04
N PHE A 62 11.62 10.30 5.38
CA PHE A 62 12.78 11.18 5.46
C PHE A 62 12.35 12.59 5.87
N GLY A 63 12.15 12.82 7.15
CA GLY A 63 11.68 14.11 7.64
C GLY A 63 10.29 14.45 7.10
N THR A 64 10.19 15.35 6.12
CA THR A 64 8.93 15.76 5.49
C THR A 64 8.59 14.97 4.22
N LEU A 65 9.53 14.20 3.69
CA LEU A 65 9.38 13.44 2.46
C LEU A 65 9.03 11.99 2.77
N LEU A 66 8.02 11.48 2.09
CA LEU A 66 7.56 10.10 2.18
C LEU A 66 7.83 9.38 0.86
N GLU A 67 8.41 8.20 0.94
CA GLU A 67 8.45 7.26 -0.17
C GLU A 67 7.35 6.22 0.00
N ILE A 68 6.54 6.07 -1.03
CA ILE A 68 5.36 5.21 -1.06
C ILE A 68 5.39 4.28 -2.26
N ARG A 69 4.77 3.12 -2.11
CA ARG A 69 4.64 2.14 -3.19
C ARG A 69 3.43 1.23 -2.96
N GLY A 70 2.78 0.81 -4.04
CA GLY A 70 1.77 -0.24 -3.99
C GLY A 70 2.39 -1.61 -3.65
N ASP A 71 1.69 -2.42 -2.87
CA ASP A 71 2.18 -3.73 -2.42
C ASP A 71 2.42 -4.72 -3.57
N GLY A 72 1.69 -4.57 -4.68
CA GLY A 72 1.87 -5.34 -5.91
C GLY A 72 2.86 -4.75 -6.90
N MET A 73 3.49 -3.64 -6.58
CA MET A 73 4.42 -2.93 -7.46
C MET A 73 5.86 -3.14 -7.01
N TYR A 74 6.75 -3.44 -7.96
CA TYR A 74 8.15 -3.75 -7.68
C TYR A 74 9.08 -2.87 -8.52
N GLY A 75 10.26 -2.59 -7.95
CA GLY A 75 11.30 -1.77 -8.58
C GLY A 75 11.27 -0.30 -8.19
N LYS A 76 12.43 0.35 -8.32
CA LYS A 76 12.61 1.76 -7.93
C LYS A 76 11.73 2.74 -8.70
N LYS A 77 11.40 2.44 -9.95
CA LYS A 77 10.52 3.26 -10.81
C LYS A 77 9.08 3.37 -10.28
N ASN A 78 8.67 2.43 -9.42
CA ASN A 78 7.33 2.38 -8.85
C ASN A 78 7.26 3.05 -7.47
N ILE A 79 8.34 3.65 -7.01
CA ILE A 79 8.38 4.45 -5.79
C ILE A 79 7.96 5.87 -6.13
N SER A 80 6.93 6.35 -5.47
CA SER A 80 6.52 7.76 -5.54
C SER A 80 7.00 8.50 -4.29
N LYS A 81 7.33 9.77 -4.46
CA LYS A 81 7.74 10.67 -3.36
C LYS A 81 6.66 11.72 -3.17
N ILE A 82 6.15 11.83 -1.96
CA ILE A 82 5.12 12.79 -1.59
C ILE A 82 5.47 13.49 -0.27
N THR A 83 4.75 14.56 0.02
CA THR A 83 4.79 15.28 1.29
C THR A 83 3.50 15.06 2.07
N GLY A 84 3.46 15.48 3.33
CA GLY A 84 2.26 15.36 4.16
C GLY A 84 1.04 16.08 3.59
N SER A 85 1.24 17.16 2.82
CA SER A 85 0.15 17.92 2.17
C SER A 85 -0.56 17.14 1.05
N ASP A 86 0.07 16.12 0.48
CA ASP A 86 -0.51 15.27 -0.55
C ASP A 86 -1.42 14.18 0.03
N ILE A 87 -1.39 13.96 1.34
CA ILE A 87 -2.16 12.93 2.02
C ILE A 87 -3.60 13.38 2.21
N ILE A 88 -4.54 12.60 1.68
CA ILE A 88 -5.98 12.81 1.83
C ILE A 88 -6.50 12.11 3.09
N GLY A 89 -5.94 10.96 3.43
CA GLY A 89 -6.35 10.20 4.60
C GLY A 89 -5.49 8.99 4.89
N ILE A 90 -5.73 8.39 6.06
CA ILE A 90 -5.01 7.22 6.57
C ILE A 90 -5.99 6.06 6.69
N VAL A 91 -5.61 4.88 6.22
CA VAL A 91 -6.40 3.66 6.42
C VAL A 91 -6.36 3.25 7.88
N THR A 92 -7.52 3.04 8.47
CA THR A 92 -7.67 2.66 9.88
C THR A 92 -8.21 1.25 10.07
N GLU A 93 -9.06 0.79 9.16
CA GLU A 93 -9.65 -0.56 9.19
C GLU A 93 -10.17 -0.96 7.81
N GLY A 94 -10.65 -2.19 7.68
CA GLY A 94 -11.23 -2.69 6.43
C GLY A 94 -11.21 -4.21 6.34
N THR A 95 -11.15 -4.72 5.11
CA THR A 95 -10.90 -6.14 4.82
C THR A 95 -9.68 -6.29 3.92
N TYR A 96 -9.03 -7.45 3.99
CA TYR A 96 -7.89 -7.80 3.15
C TYR A 96 -7.94 -9.27 2.74
N ARG A 97 -7.18 -9.64 1.71
CA ARG A 97 -7.11 -11.00 1.16
C ARG A 97 -8.48 -11.63 0.85
N GLY A 98 -9.42 -10.81 0.36
CA GLY A 98 -10.73 -11.26 -0.07
C GLY A 98 -11.77 -11.38 1.05
N GLY A 99 -11.67 -10.57 2.11
CA GLY A 99 -12.74 -10.41 3.09
C GLY A 99 -12.35 -10.61 4.56
N LYS A 100 -11.06 -10.81 4.88
CA LYS A 100 -10.60 -10.87 6.28
C LYS A 100 -10.59 -9.48 6.90
N PRO A 101 -11.29 -9.25 8.03
CA PRO A 101 -11.29 -7.94 8.68
C PRO A 101 -9.94 -7.63 9.31
N PHE A 102 -9.59 -6.35 9.34
CA PHE A 102 -8.43 -5.84 10.06
C PHE A 102 -8.68 -4.46 10.67
N ARG A 103 -7.87 -4.13 11.66
CA ARG A 103 -7.74 -2.78 12.23
C ARG A 103 -6.27 -2.46 12.36
N THR A 104 -5.89 -1.24 12.01
CA THR A 104 -4.46 -0.83 11.99
C THR A 104 -3.89 -0.56 13.37
N ASP A 105 -4.72 -0.39 14.39
CA ASP A 105 -4.33 -0.21 15.79
C ASP A 105 -3.94 -1.52 16.50
N THR A 106 -4.16 -2.69 15.87
CA THR A 106 -3.80 -3.99 16.45
C THR A 106 -2.32 -4.32 16.29
N PHE A 107 -1.76 -5.03 17.27
CA PHE A 107 -0.37 -5.49 17.21
C PHE A 107 -0.12 -6.44 16.02
N SER A 108 -1.05 -7.35 15.77
CA SER A 108 -0.96 -8.30 14.65
C SER A 108 -0.88 -7.60 13.29
N TRP A 109 -1.65 -6.53 13.10
CA TRP A 109 -1.58 -5.73 11.87
C TRP A 109 -0.24 -5.00 11.75
N LYS A 110 0.20 -4.32 12.81
CA LYS A 110 1.48 -3.60 12.85
C LYS A 110 2.67 -4.52 12.58
N PHE A 111 2.67 -5.71 13.17
CA PHE A 111 3.69 -6.72 12.91
C PHE A 111 3.65 -7.20 11.45
N SER A 112 2.45 -7.49 10.92
CA SER A 112 2.27 -7.89 9.53
C SER A 112 2.74 -6.79 8.55
N ALA A 113 2.42 -5.54 8.82
CA ALA A 113 2.87 -4.41 8.01
C ALA A 113 4.40 -4.24 8.05
N TRP A 114 4.99 -4.35 9.25
CA TRP A 114 6.44 -4.32 9.41
C TRP A 114 7.12 -5.45 8.63
N PHE A 115 6.65 -6.68 8.79
CA PHE A 115 7.17 -7.83 8.07
C PHE A 115 7.02 -7.65 6.54
N TRP A 116 5.90 -7.13 6.08
CA TRP A 116 5.64 -6.87 4.67
C TRP A 116 6.64 -5.90 4.06
N VAL A 117 6.91 -4.79 4.74
CA VAL A 117 7.89 -3.80 4.29
C VAL A 117 9.31 -4.37 4.26
N HIS A 118 9.71 -5.08 5.32
CA HIS A 118 11.08 -5.61 5.46
C HIS A 118 11.35 -6.84 4.59
N SER A 119 10.34 -7.62 4.23
CA SER A 119 10.47 -8.77 3.33
C SER A 119 10.50 -8.42 1.83
N TYR A 120 10.46 -7.13 1.49
CA TYR A 120 10.40 -6.68 0.09
C TYR A 120 11.47 -7.29 -0.80
N PHE A 121 12.73 -7.33 -0.36
CA PHE A 121 13.83 -7.85 -1.15
C PHE A 121 13.60 -9.32 -1.55
N VAL A 122 13.21 -10.15 -0.60
CA VAL A 122 12.93 -11.58 -0.85
C VAL A 122 11.75 -11.74 -1.81
N ARG A 123 10.67 -11.00 -1.61
CA ARG A 123 9.50 -11.03 -2.49
C ARG A 123 9.83 -10.56 -3.91
N HIS A 124 10.67 -9.53 -4.04
CA HIS A 124 11.11 -9.04 -5.34
C HIS A 124 11.93 -10.07 -6.10
N GLN A 125 12.87 -10.77 -5.43
CA GLN A 125 13.63 -11.86 -6.05
C GLN A 125 12.73 -13.00 -6.51
N PHE A 126 11.74 -13.36 -5.70
CA PHE A 126 10.78 -14.41 -6.05
C PHE A 126 9.94 -14.06 -7.29
N VAL A 127 9.49 -12.81 -7.41
CA VAL A 127 8.78 -12.32 -8.59
C VAL A 127 9.67 -12.34 -9.84
N ARG A 128 10.94 -11.96 -9.71
CA ARG A 128 11.91 -12.02 -10.81
C ARG A 128 12.12 -13.45 -11.31
N VAL A 129 12.30 -14.39 -10.40
CA VAL A 129 12.47 -15.82 -10.74
C VAL A 129 11.22 -16.37 -11.46
N LYS A 130 10.02 -16.07 -10.95
CA LYS A 130 8.77 -16.48 -11.61
C LYS A 130 8.66 -15.92 -13.04
N ARG A 131 9.04 -14.68 -13.26
CA ARG A 131 9.03 -14.05 -14.60
C ARG A 131 10.02 -14.72 -15.55
N LEU A 132 11.20 -15.08 -15.04
CA LEU A 132 12.22 -15.80 -15.84
C LEU A 132 11.73 -17.20 -16.24
N ILE A 133 11.18 -17.95 -15.29
CA ILE A 133 10.60 -19.28 -15.56
C ILE A 133 9.51 -19.17 -16.63
N LYS A 134 8.58 -18.22 -16.49
CA LYS A 134 7.50 -18.01 -17.45
C LYS A 134 8.05 -17.70 -18.86
N LYS A 135 9.10 -16.89 -18.97
CA LYS A 135 9.75 -16.60 -20.27
C LYS A 135 10.39 -17.84 -20.91
N VAL A 136 11.03 -18.69 -20.10
CA VAL A 136 11.67 -19.92 -20.59
C VAL A 136 10.62 -20.92 -21.09
N PHE A 137 9.53 -21.10 -20.33
CA PHE A 137 8.44 -22.02 -20.73
C PHE A 137 7.67 -21.52 -21.95
N CYS A 138 7.41 -20.21 -22.07
CA CYS A 138 6.75 -19.64 -23.24
C CYS A 138 7.60 -19.76 -24.54
N ARG A 139 8.93 -19.77 -24.41
CA ARG A 139 9.84 -19.96 -25.57
C ARG A 139 9.89 -21.39 -26.07
N LYS A 140 9.58 -22.38 -25.22
CA LYS A 140 9.55 -23.81 -25.61
C LYS A 140 8.23 -24.26 -26.25
N SER A 141 7.21 -23.41 -26.25
CA SER A 141 5.90 -23.67 -26.85
C SER A 141 5.75 -23.14 -28.28
N LEU A 142 6.82 -22.61 -28.84
CA LEU A 142 6.95 -22.21 -30.22
C LEU A 142 7.96 -23.14 -30.91
#